data_b6b0e342b73b762060db65a3fe59de03
#
_entry.id   b6b0e342b73b762060db65a3fe59de03
#
_cell.length_a   1.000
_cell.length_b   1.000
_cell.length_c   1.000
_cell.angle_alpha   90.00
_cell.angle_beta   90.00
_cell.angle_gamma   90.00
#
_symmetry.space_group_name_H-M   'P 1'
#
loop_
_entity.id
_entity.type
_entity.pdbx_description
1 polymer ?
#
loop_
_entity_poly.entity_id
_entity_poly.type
_entity_poly.pdbx_seq_one_letter_code
_entity_poly.pdbx_strand_id
1 'polypeptide(L)'
;MFVKNHIARSTFSIVGDSDDVTLMNTKHLTFGSGKIGDATISSANNRAKNGILHIINKDLTYQYNIYEALANMDQFKSMGNFLRGFEKDSLDEEKSLSSGLVDGVPVYIDSVLIEKNAMLDGFGYINSEDSSYLMVAPSATGFTEAYDSIAKYFNYAYINKADSLQR
;
A
#
# COMPACT_ATOMS: atom_id res chain seq x y z
N MET A 1 12.11 2.88 2.23
CA MET A 1 10.89 3.66 1.94
C MET A 1 11.15 5.11 1.58
N PHE A 2 11.97 5.85 2.34
CA PHE A 2 12.29 7.26 2.12
C PHE A 2 12.65 7.64 0.67
N VAL A 3 13.62 6.96 0.06
CA VAL A 3 14.10 7.28 -1.30
C VAL A 3 12.99 7.22 -2.35
N LYS A 4 12.17 6.16 -2.33
CA LYS A 4 11.06 5.99 -3.30
C LYS A 4 9.98 7.07 -3.16
N ASN A 5 9.85 7.68 -1.97
CA ASN A 5 8.92 8.79 -1.70
C ASN A 5 9.39 10.12 -2.29
N HIS A 6 10.62 10.19 -2.83
CA HIS A 6 11.23 11.40 -3.38
C HIS A 6 11.59 11.28 -4.86
N ILE A 7 11.16 10.22 -5.53
CA ILE A 7 11.48 9.98 -6.95
C ILE A 7 10.18 9.70 -7.71
N ALA A 8 9.96 10.44 -8.80
CA ALA A 8 8.95 10.15 -9.81
C ALA A 8 9.61 9.53 -11.05
N ARG A 9 8.87 8.69 -11.78
CA ARG A 9 9.38 8.04 -13.00
C ARG A 9 9.44 8.95 -14.21
N SER A 10 8.70 10.06 -14.19
CA SER A 10 8.65 11.03 -15.28
C SER A 10 9.41 12.30 -14.91
N THR A 11 9.83 13.05 -15.93
CA THR A 11 10.44 14.37 -15.73
C THR A 11 9.38 15.44 -15.69
N PHE A 12 9.35 16.18 -14.59
CA PHE A 12 8.44 17.31 -14.40
C PHE A 12 9.24 18.60 -14.25
N SER A 13 8.93 19.59 -15.09
CA SER A 13 9.38 20.96 -14.89
C SER A 13 8.26 21.73 -14.20
N ILE A 14 8.62 22.70 -13.36
CA ILE A 14 7.61 23.61 -12.79
C ILE A 14 7.06 24.48 -13.91
N VAL A 15 5.80 24.29 -14.26
CA VAL A 15 5.10 25.02 -15.32
C VAL A 15 3.73 25.46 -14.80
N GLY A 16 3.72 26.41 -13.89
CA GLY A 16 2.51 27.16 -13.48
C GLY A 16 1.45 26.37 -12.70
N ASP A 17 0.68 25.54 -13.37
CA ASP A 17 -0.42 24.78 -12.76
C ASP A 17 0.06 23.54 -11.99
N SER A 18 -0.77 23.07 -11.07
CA SER A 18 -0.45 21.88 -10.28
C SER A 18 -0.84 20.61 -11.03
N ASP A 19 0.11 19.69 -11.14
CA ASP A 19 -0.09 18.36 -11.69
C ASP A 19 -0.07 17.30 -10.59
N ASP A 20 -0.79 16.19 -10.81
CA ASP A 20 -0.66 15.00 -9.98
C ASP A 20 0.54 14.17 -10.42
N VAL A 21 1.43 13.86 -9.51
CA VAL A 21 2.68 13.16 -9.75
C VAL A 21 2.71 11.85 -8.99
N THR A 22 2.87 10.73 -9.72
CA THR A 22 3.04 9.41 -9.11
C THR A 22 4.52 9.16 -8.79
N LEU A 23 4.78 8.89 -7.52
CA LEU A 23 6.12 8.57 -7.01
C LEU A 23 6.47 7.09 -7.22
N MET A 24 7.73 6.72 -7.04
CA MET A 24 8.19 5.33 -7.18
C MET A 24 7.62 4.36 -6.13
N ASN A 25 7.05 4.88 -5.06
CA ASN A 25 6.29 4.11 -4.06
C ASN A 25 4.80 4.07 -4.35
N THR A 26 4.38 4.45 -5.54
CA THR A 26 2.99 4.55 -6.04
C THR A 26 2.13 5.64 -5.41
N LYS A 27 2.65 6.41 -4.45
CA LYS A 27 1.93 7.53 -3.84
C LYS A 27 1.77 8.69 -4.82
N HIS A 28 0.66 9.40 -4.69
CA HIS A 28 0.33 10.58 -5.48
C HIS A 28 0.58 11.85 -4.70
N LEU A 29 1.24 12.81 -5.32
CA LEU A 29 1.46 14.15 -4.75
C LEU A 29 1.18 15.22 -5.79
N THR A 30 0.57 16.31 -5.36
CA THR A 30 0.41 17.50 -6.18
C THR A 30 1.76 18.21 -6.34
N PHE A 31 2.14 18.51 -7.59
CA PHE A 31 3.37 19.20 -7.97
C PHE A 31 3.04 20.45 -8.78
N GLY A 32 3.59 21.57 -8.41
CA GLY A 32 3.37 22.85 -9.11
C GLY A 32 3.33 24.04 -8.16
N SER A 33 3.23 25.24 -8.71
CA SER A 33 3.18 26.50 -7.95
C SER A 33 4.31 26.65 -6.90
N GLY A 34 5.50 26.11 -7.21
CA GLY A 34 6.67 26.15 -6.32
C GLY A 34 6.61 25.18 -5.14
N LYS A 35 5.72 24.17 -5.19
CA LYS A 35 5.55 23.15 -4.14
C LYS A 35 5.49 21.75 -4.73
N ILE A 36 5.81 20.75 -3.90
CA ILE A 36 5.47 19.36 -4.11
C ILE A 36 4.88 18.81 -2.81
N GLY A 37 3.63 18.35 -2.84
CA GLY A 37 2.88 18.02 -1.65
C GLY A 37 2.89 19.18 -0.64
N ASP A 38 3.42 18.94 0.55
CA ASP A 38 3.54 19.91 1.64
C ASP A 38 4.91 20.62 1.70
N ALA A 39 5.85 20.29 0.82
CA ALA A 39 7.18 20.88 0.76
C ALA A 39 7.27 22.04 -0.27
N THR A 40 8.04 23.07 0.08
CA THR A 40 8.33 24.20 -0.84
C THR A 40 9.61 23.90 -1.61
N ILE A 41 9.61 24.16 -2.92
CA ILE A 41 10.77 24.02 -3.77
C ILE A 41 11.65 25.25 -3.61
N SER A 42 12.87 25.06 -3.09
CA SER A 42 13.87 26.11 -2.88
C SER A 42 14.76 26.34 -4.11
N SER A 43 14.97 25.30 -4.92
CA SER A 43 15.66 25.41 -6.22
C SER A 43 15.02 24.47 -7.23
N ALA A 44 14.58 25.04 -8.34
CA ALA A 44 13.80 24.33 -9.34
C ALA A 44 14.62 24.02 -10.61
N ASN A 45 14.19 23.00 -11.33
CA ASN A 45 14.62 22.69 -12.70
C ASN A 45 16.15 22.50 -12.86
N ASN A 46 16.82 21.95 -11.83
CA ASN A 46 18.23 21.61 -11.95
C ASN A 46 18.40 20.39 -12.86
N ARG A 47 18.92 20.61 -14.07
CA ARG A 47 19.02 19.57 -15.08
C ARG A 47 20.16 18.60 -14.81
N ALA A 48 19.86 17.31 -14.90
CA ALA A 48 20.82 16.22 -14.98
C ALA A 48 20.71 15.52 -16.34
N LYS A 49 21.67 14.66 -16.68
CA LYS A 49 21.68 13.94 -17.97
C LYS A 49 20.41 13.08 -18.18
N ASN A 50 19.86 12.53 -17.11
CA ASN A 50 18.74 11.57 -17.13
C ASN A 50 17.47 12.08 -16.44
N GLY A 51 17.39 13.37 -16.11
CA GLY A 51 16.21 13.90 -15.44
C GLY A 51 16.34 15.32 -14.94
N ILE A 52 15.41 15.71 -14.10
CA ILE A 52 15.35 17.01 -13.45
C ILE A 52 15.37 16.80 -11.94
N LEU A 53 16.15 17.62 -11.25
CA LEU A 53 16.24 17.64 -9.79
C LEU A 53 15.65 18.94 -9.26
N HIS A 54 14.76 18.82 -8.27
CA HIS A 54 14.25 19.94 -7.48
C HIS A 54 14.79 19.83 -6.06
N ILE A 55 15.22 20.96 -5.48
CA ILE A 55 15.64 21.02 -4.08
C ILE A 55 14.43 21.54 -3.28
N ILE A 56 14.08 20.80 -2.25
CA ILE A 56 12.94 21.12 -1.36
C ILE A 56 13.43 21.50 0.03
N ASN A 57 12.63 22.24 0.78
CA ASN A 57 12.98 22.80 2.09
C ASN A 57 12.84 21.78 3.24
N LYS A 58 12.17 20.66 3.02
CA LYS A 58 11.96 19.57 3.97
C LYS A 58 11.69 18.26 3.22
N ASP A 59 11.72 17.14 3.92
CA ASP A 59 11.31 15.85 3.38
C ASP A 59 9.81 15.82 3.06
N LEU A 60 9.43 14.97 2.12
CA LEU A 60 8.03 14.74 1.75
C LEU A 60 7.37 13.83 2.77
N THR A 61 6.28 14.32 3.37
CA THR A 61 5.49 13.53 4.30
C THR A 61 4.94 12.29 3.62
N TYR A 62 5.15 11.11 4.23
CA TYR A 62 4.59 9.86 3.74
C TYR A 62 3.10 9.82 4.02
N GLN A 63 2.29 9.69 2.97
CA GLN A 63 0.83 9.61 3.05
C GLN A 63 0.42 8.13 3.13
N TYR A 64 -0.15 7.72 4.24
CA TYR A 64 -0.69 6.37 4.38
C TYR A 64 -2.00 6.23 3.57
N ASN A 65 -2.15 5.13 2.82
CA ASN A 65 -3.46 4.67 2.42
C ASN A 65 -4.22 4.10 3.65
N ILE A 66 -5.50 3.75 3.47
CA ILE A 66 -6.32 3.28 4.61
C ILE A 66 -5.72 2.01 5.23
N TYR A 67 -5.27 1.06 4.41
CA TYR A 67 -4.69 -0.18 4.90
C TYR A 67 -3.42 0.04 5.72
N GLU A 68 -2.53 0.88 5.23
CA GLU A 68 -1.31 1.28 5.96
C GLU A 68 -1.64 2.05 7.24
N ALA A 69 -2.65 2.92 7.21
CA ALA A 69 -3.09 3.68 8.37
C ALA A 69 -3.62 2.76 9.49
N LEU A 70 -4.45 1.77 9.14
CA LEU A 70 -4.94 0.77 10.08
C LEU A 70 -3.80 -0.02 10.74
N ALA A 71 -2.73 -0.28 10.00
CA ALA A 71 -1.60 -1.04 10.48
C ALA A 71 -0.62 -0.24 11.35
N ASN A 72 -0.44 1.07 11.04
CA ASN A 72 0.63 1.89 11.62
C ASN A 72 0.13 2.88 12.70
N MET A 73 -1.19 3.14 12.77
CA MET A 73 -1.77 4.01 13.78
C MET A 73 -2.27 3.19 14.98
N ASP A 74 -1.75 3.47 16.18
CA ASP A 74 -2.07 2.70 17.41
C ASP A 74 -3.57 2.60 17.70
N GLN A 75 -4.32 3.64 17.38
CA GLN A 75 -5.77 3.71 17.60
C GLN A 75 -6.57 2.68 16.78
N PHE A 76 -6.01 2.13 15.70
CA PHE A 76 -6.65 1.15 14.82
C PHE A 76 -5.95 -0.20 14.80
N LYS A 77 -4.91 -0.38 15.62
CA LYS A 77 -3.99 -1.52 15.56
C LYS A 77 -4.66 -2.89 15.68
N SER A 78 -5.72 -3.03 16.48
CA SER A 78 -6.45 -4.29 16.61
C SER A 78 -7.09 -4.71 15.28
N MET A 79 -7.74 -3.78 14.59
CA MET A 79 -8.33 -4.02 13.27
C MET A 79 -7.26 -4.25 12.20
N GLY A 80 -6.18 -3.46 12.22
CA GLY A 80 -5.06 -3.63 11.31
C GLY A 80 -4.39 -5.00 11.45
N ASN A 81 -4.14 -5.46 12.66
CA ASN A 81 -3.59 -6.80 12.93
C ASN A 81 -4.53 -7.91 12.48
N PHE A 82 -5.84 -7.73 12.69
CA PHE A 82 -6.84 -8.68 12.19
C PHE A 82 -6.78 -8.82 10.68
N LEU A 83 -6.81 -7.70 9.94
CA LEU A 83 -6.75 -7.71 8.47
C LEU A 83 -5.44 -8.32 7.95
N ARG A 84 -4.31 -8.00 8.58
CA ARG A 84 -3.01 -8.59 8.22
C ARG A 84 -2.93 -10.09 8.48
N GLY A 85 -3.72 -10.63 9.37
CA GLY A 85 -3.82 -12.07 9.60
C GLY A 85 -4.25 -12.87 8.37
N PHE A 86 -4.78 -12.22 7.34
CA PHE A 86 -5.18 -12.83 6.06
C PHE A 86 -4.17 -12.60 4.93
N GLU A 87 -3.05 -11.95 5.21
CA GLU A 87 -1.94 -11.79 4.27
C GLU A 87 -1.26 -13.14 4.03
N LYS A 88 -1.02 -13.44 2.76
CA LYS A 88 -0.28 -14.64 2.34
C LYS A 88 0.64 -14.26 1.18
N ASP A 89 1.85 -14.78 1.22
CA ASP A 89 2.73 -14.72 0.08
C ASP A 89 2.15 -15.55 -1.07
N SER A 90 2.07 -14.95 -2.23
CA SER A 90 1.62 -15.58 -3.47
C SER A 90 2.66 -15.34 -4.56
N LEU A 91 2.90 -16.36 -5.37
CA LEU A 91 3.79 -16.23 -6.52
C LEU A 91 3.18 -15.24 -7.54
N ASP A 92 3.97 -14.25 -7.94
CA ASP A 92 3.66 -13.40 -9.10
C ASP A 92 4.19 -14.11 -10.36
N GLU A 93 3.32 -14.86 -11.03
CA GLU A 93 3.69 -15.64 -12.21
C GLU A 93 4.16 -14.76 -13.38
N GLU A 94 3.63 -13.53 -13.50
CA GLU A 94 4.00 -12.60 -14.57
C GLU A 94 5.39 -12.02 -14.38
N LYS A 95 5.83 -11.82 -13.14
CA LYS A 95 7.14 -11.27 -12.80
C LYS A 95 8.19 -12.35 -12.51
N SER A 96 7.77 -13.59 -12.32
CA SER A 96 8.65 -14.71 -12.03
C SER A 96 9.21 -15.30 -13.33
N LEU A 97 10.49 -15.68 -13.31
CA LEU A 97 11.16 -16.27 -14.47
C LEU A 97 10.98 -17.79 -14.47
N SER A 98 10.18 -18.29 -15.41
CA SER A 98 10.00 -19.74 -15.58
C SER A 98 11.15 -20.37 -16.40
N SER A 99 11.61 -21.56 -15.99
CA SER A 99 12.53 -22.39 -16.75
C SER A 99 11.82 -23.34 -17.70
N GLY A 100 10.50 -23.42 -17.66
CA GLY A 100 9.67 -24.33 -18.45
C GLY A 100 8.71 -25.14 -17.59
N LEU A 101 8.21 -26.25 -18.14
CA LEU A 101 7.27 -27.15 -17.48
C LEU A 101 7.94 -28.47 -17.15
N VAL A 102 7.71 -28.97 -15.94
CA VAL A 102 8.05 -30.34 -15.54
C VAL A 102 6.73 -31.02 -15.14
N ASP A 103 6.38 -32.10 -15.83
CA ASP A 103 5.10 -32.81 -15.64
C ASP A 103 3.86 -31.89 -15.75
N GLY A 104 3.93 -30.87 -16.62
CA GLY A 104 2.85 -29.89 -16.81
C GLY A 104 2.77 -28.77 -15.77
N VAL A 105 3.68 -28.74 -14.81
CA VAL A 105 3.76 -27.72 -13.76
C VAL A 105 4.89 -26.74 -14.07
N PRO A 106 4.65 -25.41 -14.04
CA PRO A 106 5.71 -24.43 -14.22
C PRO A 106 6.79 -24.54 -13.14
N VAL A 107 8.05 -24.56 -13.56
CA VAL A 107 9.22 -24.50 -12.68
C VAL A 107 9.85 -23.11 -12.82
N TYR A 108 10.10 -22.44 -11.72
CA TYR A 108 10.65 -21.09 -11.70
C TYR A 108 12.12 -21.11 -11.28
N ILE A 109 12.97 -20.39 -12.03
CA ILE A 109 14.39 -20.18 -11.73
C ILE A 109 14.51 -18.98 -10.75
N ASP A 110 13.66 -17.99 -10.93
CA ASP A 110 13.55 -16.82 -10.06
C ASP A 110 12.08 -16.59 -9.74
N SER A 111 11.77 -16.48 -8.45
CA SER A 111 10.40 -16.38 -7.94
C SER A 111 10.18 -15.03 -7.29
N VAL A 112 9.27 -14.24 -7.86
CA VAL A 112 8.80 -13.00 -7.26
C VAL A 112 7.57 -13.31 -6.43
N LEU A 113 7.64 -13.06 -5.12
CA LEU A 113 6.50 -13.18 -4.23
C LEU A 113 5.82 -11.82 -4.06
N ILE A 114 4.49 -11.84 -4.08
CA ILE A 114 3.64 -10.69 -3.75
C ILE A 114 2.74 -11.07 -2.56
N GLU A 115 2.54 -10.12 -1.70
CA GLU A 115 1.63 -10.26 -0.57
C GLU A 115 0.19 -10.05 -1.05
N LYS A 116 -0.66 -11.06 -0.88
CA LYS A 116 -2.09 -10.99 -1.16
C LYS A 116 -2.88 -11.10 0.12
N ASN A 117 -3.96 -10.32 0.23
CA ASN A 117 -4.87 -10.38 1.35
C ASN A 117 -6.26 -10.77 0.85
N ALA A 118 -6.69 -11.99 1.19
CA ALA A 118 -7.96 -12.55 0.74
C ALA A 118 -9.20 -11.75 1.23
N MET A 119 -9.09 -11.03 2.34
CA MET A 119 -10.19 -10.19 2.83
C MET A 119 -10.45 -8.99 1.92
N LEU A 120 -9.42 -8.43 1.28
CA LEU A 120 -9.57 -7.29 0.38
C LEU A 120 -10.33 -7.66 -0.89
N ASP A 121 -10.27 -8.92 -1.33
CA ASP A 121 -11.05 -9.41 -2.46
C ASP A 121 -12.57 -9.35 -2.20
N GLY A 122 -12.98 -9.41 -0.93
CA GLY A 122 -14.37 -9.40 -0.51
C GLY A 122 -14.99 -8.01 -0.32
N PHE A 123 -14.20 -7.00 0.06
CA PHE A 123 -14.77 -5.69 0.42
C PHE A 123 -14.05 -4.48 -0.20
N GLY A 124 -13.03 -4.70 -1.01
CA GLY A 124 -12.35 -3.65 -1.78
C GLY A 124 -10.89 -3.43 -1.38
N TYR A 125 -10.15 -2.94 -2.34
CA TYR A 125 -8.70 -2.79 -2.27
C TYR A 125 -8.31 -1.47 -1.58
N ILE A 126 -8.58 -1.33 -0.28
CA ILE A 126 -8.22 -0.17 0.53
C ILE A 126 -6.70 0.08 0.65
N ASN A 127 -5.89 -0.83 0.11
CA ASN A 127 -4.45 -0.71 -0.09
C ASN A 127 -4.07 -0.12 -1.47
N SER A 128 -5.06 0.11 -2.38
CA SER A 128 -4.82 0.74 -3.67
C SER A 128 -4.68 2.25 -3.55
N GLU A 129 -3.69 2.81 -4.23
CA GLU A 129 -3.49 4.27 -4.33
C GLU A 129 -4.39 4.91 -5.40
N ASP A 130 -4.86 4.10 -6.37
CA ASP A 130 -5.70 4.57 -7.50
C ASP A 130 -7.18 4.67 -7.15
N SER A 131 -7.56 4.37 -5.90
CA SER A 131 -8.95 4.34 -5.47
C SER A 131 -9.16 5.18 -4.22
N SER A 132 -10.30 5.85 -4.13
CA SER A 132 -10.68 6.67 -2.98
C SER A 132 -11.78 5.98 -2.18
N TYR A 133 -11.57 5.82 -0.89
CA TYR A 133 -12.51 5.20 0.03
C TYR A 133 -12.80 6.10 1.22
N LEU A 134 -14.02 6.04 1.73
CA LEU A 134 -14.38 6.52 3.06
C LEU A 134 -14.56 5.32 3.97
N MET A 135 -13.76 5.20 5.00
CA MET A 135 -13.84 4.13 5.98
C MET A 135 -14.16 4.70 7.36
N VAL A 136 -15.14 4.10 8.04
CA VAL A 136 -15.42 4.36 9.46
C VAL A 136 -14.88 3.17 10.24
N ALA A 137 -13.75 3.35 10.93
CA ALA A 137 -13.09 2.30 11.68
C ALA A 137 -13.35 2.47 13.19
N PRO A 138 -13.64 1.39 13.93
CA PRO A 138 -13.72 1.43 15.38
C PRO A 138 -12.30 1.65 15.98
N SER A 139 -12.26 2.16 17.20
CA SER A 139 -11.01 2.18 17.97
C SER A 139 -10.50 0.74 18.22
N ALA A 140 -9.22 0.60 18.58
CA ALA A 140 -8.62 -0.70 18.86
C ALA A 140 -9.39 -1.47 19.94
N THR A 141 -9.85 -0.80 21.01
CA THR A 141 -10.68 -1.39 22.06
C THR A 141 -12.05 -1.78 21.55
N GLY A 142 -12.74 -0.86 20.84
CA GLY A 142 -14.08 -1.12 20.31
C GLY A 142 -14.11 -2.26 19.29
N PHE A 143 -13.05 -2.40 18.47
CA PHE A 143 -12.91 -3.56 17.58
C PHE A 143 -12.80 -4.87 18.35
N THR A 144 -11.96 -4.91 19.37
CA THR A 144 -11.75 -6.12 20.18
C THR A 144 -13.04 -6.53 20.90
N GLU A 145 -13.75 -5.59 21.53
CA GLU A 145 -15.01 -5.86 22.22
C GLU A 145 -16.11 -6.37 21.26
N ALA A 146 -16.21 -5.75 20.08
CA ALA A 146 -17.17 -6.20 19.06
C ALA A 146 -16.82 -7.60 18.55
N TYR A 147 -15.55 -7.85 18.24
CA TYR A 147 -15.06 -9.14 17.78
C TYR A 147 -15.35 -10.25 18.82
N ASP A 148 -14.99 -10.03 20.08
CA ASP A 148 -15.22 -10.98 21.18
C ASP A 148 -16.71 -11.24 21.41
N SER A 149 -17.55 -10.25 21.17
CA SER A 149 -19.00 -10.39 21.29
C SER A 149 -19.59 -11.27 20.20
N ILE A 150 -19.10 -11.14 18.97
CA ILE A 150 -19.57 -11.90 17.81
C ILE A 150 -18.99 -13.33 17.83
N ALA A 151 -17.72 -13.49 18.18
CA ALA A 151 -17.01 -14.76 18.15
C ALA A 151 -17.69 -15.87 18.97
N LYS A 152 -18.40 -15.51 20.06
CA LYS A 152 -19.12 -16.50 20.91
C LYS A 152 -20.31 -17.16 20.20
N TYR A 153 -20.84 -16.59 19.13
CA TYR A 153 -21.96 -17.16 18.38
C TYR A 153 -21.53 -18.14 17.30
N PHE A 154 -20.21 -18.28 17.06
CA PHE A 154 -19.65 -19.17 16.06
C PHE A 154 -18.84 -20.29 16.70
N ASN A 155 -19.11 -21.53 16.30
CA ASN A 155 -18.35 -22.69 16.74
C ASN A 155 -17.54 -23.25 15.57
N TYR A 156 -16.24 -23.04 15.62
CA TYR A 156 -15.28 -23.44 14.58
C TYR A 156 -14.40 -24.63 14.98
N ALA A 157 -14.89 -25.50 15.86
CA ALA A 157 -14.11 -26.62 16.41
C ALA A 157 -13.50 -27.56 15.34
N TYR A 158 -14.09 -27.59 14.14
CA TYR A 158 -13.69 -28.46 13.06
C TYR A 158 -13.06 -27.74 11.85
N ILE A 159 -12.84 -26.43 11.95
CA ILE A 159 -12.30 -25.60 10.89
C ILE A 159 -10.98 -25.01 11.36
N ASN A 160 -9.99 -24.88 10.47
CA ASN A 160 -8.76 -24.23 10.86
C ASN A 160 -9.03 -22.74 11.20
N LYS A 161 -8.18 -22.16 12.03
CA LYS A 161 -8.37 -20.81 12.56
C LYS A 161 -8.51 -19.73 11.47
N ALA A 162 -7.78 -19.87 10.36
CA ALA A 162 -7.86 -18.92 9.26
C ALA A 162 -9.23 -18.95 8.59
N ASP A 163 -9.79 -20.13 8.32
CA ASP A 163 -11.11 -20.27 7.72
C ASP A 163 -12.23 -19.80 8.65
N SER A 164 -12.06 -19.98 9.97
CA SER A 164 -13.03 -19.50 10.97
C SER A 164 -13.11 -17.98 11.05
N LEU A 165 -12.03 -17.26 10.74
CA LEU A 165 -11.97 -15.80 10.78
C LEU A 165 -12.55 -15.14 9.52
N GLN A 166 -12.74 -15.89 8.43
CA GLN A 166 -13.28 -15.40 7.16
C GLN A 166 -14.81 -15.53 7.04
N ARG A 167 -15.47 -16.16 7.97
CA ARG A 167 -16.92 -16.36 8.00
C ARG A 167 -17.60 -15.45 9.01
#